data_c804b952352eb45b21ea52168852e141
#
_entry.id   c804b952352eb45b21ea52168852e141
#
_cell.length_a   1.000
_cell.length_b   1.000
_cell.length_c   1.000
_cell.angle_alpha   90.00
_cell.angle_beta   90.00
_cell.angle_gamma   90.00
#
_symmetry.space_group_name_H-M   'P 1'
#
loop_
_entity.id
_entity.type
_entity.pdbx_description
1 polymer ?
#
loop_
_entity_poly.entity_id
_entity_poly.type
_entity_poly.pdbx_seq_one_letter_code
_entity_poly.pdbx_strand_id
1 'polypeptide(L)'
;GIPLHLRPLHDPSKVGSCIGPYIATGPPQVRAVGCLPHLVPLTLKLSGVISVAKLVGDATSLLERSRIRVWSLQARPSEARFLVSERFVSKAIRLLSESPSLPTPHRGESIAILCFVGESIGISGDIAREIEIFASHSDLEFTSLDEGKRDHALHYTVLDSQTQVALMSLAEKLDLLVS
;
A
#
# COMPACT_ATOMS: atom_id res chain seq x y z
N GLY A 1 -10.57 -11.85 -24.21
CA GLY A 1 -11.26 -12.22 -22.97
C GLY A 1 -12.78 -12.10 -23.16
N ILE A 2 -13.55 -12.87 -22.39
CA ILE A 2 -15.01 -12.81 -22.41
C ILE A 2 -15.44 -11.73 -21.41
N PRO A 3 -16.22 -10.71 -21.81
CA PRO A 3 -16.71 -9.70 -20.88
C PRO A 3 -17.73 -10.33 -19.90
N LEU A 4 -17.60 -10.02 -18.61
CA LEU A 4 -18.52 -10.43 -17.56
C LEU A 4 -19.45 -9.26 -17.23
N HIS A 5 -20.76 -9.45 -17.40
CA HIS A 5 -21.77 -8.47 -17.05
C HIS A 5 -22.39 -8.81 -15.70
N LEU A 6 -22.27 -7.90 -14.73
CA LEU A 6 -22.92 -7.96 -13.43
C LEU A 6 -24.19 -7.12 -13.45
N ARG A 7 -25.36 -7.73 -13.25
CA ARG A 7 -26.66 -7.03 -13.23
C ARG A 7 -27.35 -7.21 -11.89
N PRO A 8 -28.16 -6.24 -11.44
CA PRO A 8 -28.95 -6.39 -10.22
C PRO A 8 -29.92 -7.56 -10.35
N LEU A 9 -29.93 -8.44 -9.37
CA LEU A 9 -30.80 -9.63 -9.38
C LEU A 9 -32.29 -9.29 -9.38
N HIS A 10 -32.67 -8.18 -8.74
CA HIS A 10 -34.05 -7.72 -8.61
C HIS A 10 -34.56 -6.99 -9.85
N ASP A 11 -33.67 -6.53 -10.75
CA ASP A 11 -34.01 -5.88 -12.00
C ASP A 11 -32.94 -6.12 -13.06
N PRO A 12 -32.99 -7.28 -13.75
CA PRO A 12 -31.98 -7.65 -14.76
C PRO A 12 -31.98 -6.76 -16.01
N SER A 13 -33.02 -5.91 -16.20
CA SER A 13 -33.10 -4.99 -17.32
C SER A 13 -32.21 -3.76 -17.15
N LYS A 14 -31.83 -3.43 -15.91
CA LYS A 14 -30.91 -2.32 -15.63
C LYS A 14 -29.51 -2.60 -16.16
N VAL A 15 -28.91 -1.55 -16.68
CA VAL A 15 -27.50 -1.56 -17.05
C VAL A 15 -26.69 -1.77 -15.76
N GLY A 16 -25.98 -2.88 -15.70
CA GLY A 16 -25.08 -3.20 -14.58
C GLY A 16 -23.63 -2.84 -14.89
N SER A 17 -22.71 -3.47 -14.17
CA SER A 17 -21.27 -3.33 -14.41
C SER A 17 -20.77 -4.36 -15.40
N CYS A 18 -19.86 -3.99 -16.29
CA CYS A 18 -19.17 -4.90 -17.20
C CYS A 18 -17.70 -5.04 -16.74
N ILE A 19 -17.25 -6.27 -16.54
CA ILE A 19 -15.85 -6.60 -16.30
C ILE A 19 -15.33 -7.24 -17.58
N GLY A 20 -14.36 -6.61 -18.21
CA GLY A 20 -13.78 -7.08 -19.46
C GLY A 20 -12.39 -6.49 -19.68
N PRO A 21 -11.70 -6.89 -20.75
CA PRO A 21 -10.47 -6.23 -21.13
C PRO A 21 -10.79 -4.77 -21.46
N TYR A 22 -10.36 -3.89 -20.57
CA TYR A 22 -10.52 -2.46 -20.73
C TYR A 22 -9.26 -1.90 -21.40
N ILE A 23 -9.45 -1.20 -22.50
CA ILE A 23 -8.39 -0.40 -23.12
C ILE A 23 -8.71 1.05 -22.75
N ALA A 24 -7.90 1.63 -21.87
CA ALA A 24 -8.00 3.03 -21.52
C ALA A 24 -7.80 3.89 -22.79
N THR A 25 -8.84 4.60 -23.19
CA THR A 25 -8.82 5.51 -24.36
C THR A 25 -8.73 6.97 -23.97
N GLY A 26 -8.78 7.26 -22.66
CA GLY A 26 -8.76 8.60 -22.10
C GLY A 26 -7.44 8.96 -21.42
N PRO A 27 -7.31 10.22 -20.96
CA PRO A 27 -6.18 10.64 -20.14
C PRO A 27 -6.16 9.85 -18.82
N PRO A 28 -4.98 9.73 -18.17
CA PRO A 28 -4.89 9.11 -16.85
C PRO A 28 -5.81 9.79 -15.86
N GLN A 29 -6.62 9.00 -15.15
CA GLN A 29 -7.59 9.53 -14.19
C GLN A 29 -7.74 8.61 -12.99
N VAL A 30 -7.67 9.17 -11.78
CA VAL A 30 -8.02 8.45 -10.55
C VAL A 30 -9.55 8.29 -10.50
N ARG A 31 -10.00 7.08 -10.19
CA ARG A 31 -11.43 6.72 -10.06
C ARG A 31 -11.83 6.44 -8.63
N ALA A 32 -10.89 5.98 -7.82
CA ALA A 32 -11.13 5.67 -6.41
C ALA A 32 -9.85 5.79 -5.61
N VAL A 33 -10.01 6.10 -4.33
CA VAL A 33 -8.93 6.02 -3.33
C VAL A 33 -9.38 5.08 -2.22
N GLY A 34 -8.62 4.02 -2.01
CA GLY A 34 -8.78 3.12 -0.86
C GLY A 34 -7.81 3.50 0.25
N CYS A 35 -8.19 3.23 1.49
CA CYS A 35 -7.33 3.45 2.64
C CYS A 35 -7.24 2.18 3.50
N LEU A 36 -6.02 1.82 3.90
CA LEU A 36 -5.75 0.77 4.87
C LEU A 36 -4.98 1.38 6.06
N PRO A 37 -5.69 1.80 7.12
CA PRO A 37 -5.07 2.46 8.28
C PRO A 37 -4.48 1.47 9.28
N HIS A 38 -3.87 2.00 10.33
CA HIS A 38 -3.36 1.26 11.49
C HIS A 38 -2.32 0.19 11.16
N LEU A 39 -1.37 0.57 10.31
CA LEU A 39 -0.22 -0.26 9.98
C LEU A 39 1.02 0.30 10.67
N VAL A 40 1.87 -0.59 11.13
CA VAL A 40 3.13 -0.22 11.77
C VAL A 40 4.29 -0.86 11.03
N PRO A 41 5.28 -0.06 10.61
CA PRO A 41 6.50 -0.59 10.03
C PRO A 41 7.40 -1.21 11.12
N LEU A 42 7.84 -2.43 10.88
CA LEU A 42 8.89 -3.11 11.65
C LEU A 42 10.11 -3.24 10.75
N THR A 43 11.19 -2.59 11.13
CA THR A 43 12.45 -2.58 10.38
C THR A 43 13.47 -3.49 11.05
N LEU A 44 14.00 -4.45 10.30
CA LEU A 44 15.11 -5.32 10.68
C LEU A 44 16.35 -4.83 9.95
N LYS A 45 17.35 -4.32 10.70
CA LYS A 45 18.63 -3.86 10.14
C LYS A 45 19.61 -5.02 10.10
N LEU A 46 20.27 -5.21 8.96
CA LEU A 46 21.31 -6.23 8.82
C LEU A 46 22.49 -5.89 9.70
N SER A 47 22.89 -6.86 10.51
CA SER A 47 24.14 -6.86 11.24
C SER A 47 24.94 -8.10 10.88
N GLY A 48 26.09 -7.95 10.23
CA GLY A 48 27.00 -9.07 9.95
C GLY A 48 26.78 -9.75 8.58
N VAL A 49 27.00 -11.06 8.51
CA VAL A 49 27.17 -11.84 7.26
C VAL A 49 25.84 -12.36 6.66
N ILE A 50 24.70 -12.04 7.28
CA ILE A 50 23.40 -12.54 6.80
C ILE A 50 22.95 -11.78 5.58
N SER A 51 22.56 -12.48 4.50
CA SER A 51 21.96 -11.83 3.33
C SER A 51 20.56 -11.32 3.61
N VAL A 52 20.16 -10.23 2.95
CA VAL A 52 18.79 -9.70 3.05
C VAL A 52 17.73 -10.73 2.67
N ALA A 53 18.01 -11.59 1.70
CA ALA A 53 17.10 -12.64 1.28
C ALA A 53 16.84 -13.65 2.40
N LYS A 54 17.88 -14.05 3.15
CA LYS A 54 17.73 -14.94 4.31
C LYS A 54 16.95 -14.24 5.43
N LEU A 55 17.28 -13.00 5.75
CA LEU A 55 16.56 -12.19 6.74
C LEU A 55 15.06 -12.13 6.42
N VAL A 56 14.72 -11.81 5.18
CA VAL A 56 13.32 -11.75 4.71
C VAL A 56 12.64 -13.11 4.81
N GLY A 57 13.30 -14.18 4.35
CA GLY A 57 12.77 -15.54 4.39
C GLY A 57 12.48 -16.02 5.82
N ASP A 58 13.42 -15.84 6.74
CA ASP A 58 13.27 -16.24 8.14
C ASP A 58 12.15 -15.43 8.83
N ALA A 59 12.13 -14.10 8.65
CA ALA A 59 11.15 -13.22 9.25
C ALA A 59 9.73 -13.46 8.71
N THR A 60 9.55 -13.58 7.40
CA THR A 60 8.23 -13.87 6.80
C THR A 60 7.69 -15.21 7.22
N SER A 61 8.53 -16.26 7.24
CA SER A 61 8.13 -17.61 7.68
C SER A 61 7.66 -17.62 9.14
N LEU A 62 8.34 -16.87 10.01
CA LEU A 62 7.98 -16.76 11.42
C LEU A 62 6.66 -16.03 11.63
N LEU A 63 6.46 -14.91 10.94
CA LEU A 63 5.22 -14.12 10.98
C LEU A 63 4.03 -14.92 10.42
N GLU A 64 4.21 -15.61 9.29
CA GLU A 64 3.17 -16.42 8.66
C GLU A 64 2.71 -17.59 9.55
N ARG A 65 3.64 -18.37 10.11
CA ARG A 65 3.33 -19.45 11.08
C ARG A 65 2.54 -18.94 12.28
N SER A 66 2.76 -17.69 12.66
CA SER A 66 2.05 -17.02 13.76
C SER A 66 0.75 -16.34 13.33
N ARG A 67 0.34 -16.49 12.07
CA ARG A 67 -0.84 -15.87 11.44
C ARG A 67 -0.82 -14.36 11.52
N ILE A 68 0.37 -13.74 11.40
CA ILE A 68 0.54 -12.32 11.31
C ILE A 68 0.71 -11.96 9.83
N ARG A 69 -0.28 -11.25 9.28
CA ARG A 69 -0.24 -10.81 7.88
C ARG A 69 0.76 -9.67 7.71
N VAL A 70 1.64 -9.82 6.73
CA VAL A 70 2.48 -8.73 6.22
C VAL A 70 1.76 -8.08 5.04
N TRP A 71 1.48 -6.79 5.14
CA TRP A 71 0.76 -6.02 4.12
C TRP A 71 1.67 -5.47 3.04
N SER A 72 2.91 -5.14 3.41
CA SER A 72 3.95 -4.73 2.48
C SER A 72 5.31 -5.17 3.01
N LEU A 73 6.21 -5.48 2.11
CA LEU A 73 7.59 -5.83 2.37
C LEU A 73 8.48 -5.01 1.43
N GLN A 74 9.39 -4.26 2.02
CA GLN A 74 10.46 -3.57 1.30
C GLN A 74 11.80 -4.14 1.76
N ALA A 75 12.60 -4.63 0.83
CA ALA A 75 13.93 -5.15 1.07
C ALA A 75 14.97 -4.19 0.45
N ARG A 76 15.91 -3.72 1.26
CA ARG A 76 17.05 -2.90 0.85
C ARG A 76 18.33 -3.65 1.17
N PRO A 77 19.49 -3.27 0.61
CA PRO A 77 20.75 -3.98 0.86
C PRO A 77 21.13 -4.12 2.34
N SER A 78 20.71 -3.17 3.20
CA SER A 78 21.05 -3.12 4.61
C SER A 78 19.91 -3.38 5.59
N GLU A 79 18.68 -3.52 5.10
CA GLU A 79 17.50 -3.66 5.95
C GLU A 79 16.31 -4.29 5.23
N ALA A 80 15.37 -4.85 6.01
CA ALA A 80 14.05 -5.22 5.54
C ALA A 80 12.98 -4.56 6.41
N ARG A 81 11.95 -3.97 5.77
CA ARG A 81 10.84 -3.30 6.40
C ARG A 81 9.54 -4.05 6.12
N PHE A 82 8.82 -4.42 7.17
CA PHE A 82 7.57 -5.16 7.13
C PHE A 82 6.44 -4.27 7.65
N LEU A 83 5.35 -4.15 6.92
CA LEU A 83 4.16 -3.48 7.42
C LEU A 83 3.21 -4.52 8.01
N VAL A 84 2.91 -4.38 9.28
CA VAL A 84 1.99 -5.26 10.01
C VAL A 84 0.88 -4.44 10.66
N SER A 85 -0.29 -5.06 10.85
CA SER A 85 -1.40 -4.40 11.54
C SER A 85 -1.03 -4.08 12.98
N GLU A 86 -1.37 -2.88 13.46
CA GLU A 86 -1.01 -2.39 14.80
C GLU A 86 -1.42 -3.36 15.91
N ARG A 87 -2.58 -4.00 15.79
CA ARG A 87 -3.06 -5.02 16.74
C ARG A 87 -2.11 -6.21 16.94
N PHE A 88 -1.21 -6.47 15.99
CA PHE A 88 -0.27 -7.58 16.04
C PHE A 88 1.17 -7.17 16.33
N VAL A 89 1.46 -5.87 16.42
CA VAL A 89 2.81 -5.33 16.55
C VAL A 89 3.57 -5.92 17.75
N SER A 90 2.97 -5.90 18.95
CA SER A 90 3.63 -6.44 20.16
C SER A 90 3.95 -7.92 20.02
N LYS A 91 3.04 -8.70 19.42
CA LYS A 91 3.27 -10.11 19.14
C LYS A 91 4.38 -10.32 18.12
N ALA A 92 4.38 -9.52 17.04
CA ALA A 92 5.39 -9.59 15.99
C ALA A 92 6.78 -9.25 16.52
N ILE A 93 6.91 -8.13 17.28
CA ILE A 93 8.18 -7.73 17.88
C ILE A 93 8.73 -8.84 18.79
N ARG A 94 7.90 -9.39 19.66
CA ARG A 94 8.33 -10.48 20.55
C ARG A 94 8.86 -11.66 19.76
N LEU A 95 8.11 -12.17 18.78
CA LEU A 95 8.48 -13.32 17.97
C LEU A 95 9.79 -13.09 17.20
N LEU A 96 9.94 -11.93 16.58
CA LEU A 96 11.15 -11.60 15.84
C LEU A 96 12.36 -11.45 16.77
N SER A 97 12.18 -10.84 17.95
CA SER A 97 13.26 -10.66 18.94
C SER A 97 13.70 -11.95 19.64
N GLU A 98 12.79 -12.93 19.81
CA GLU A 98 13.10 -14.23 20.37
C GLU A 98 13.84 -15.15 19.39
N SER A 99 13.87 -14.80 18.11
CA SER A 99 14.58 -15.58 17.09
C SER A 99 16.07 -15.26 17.08
N PRO A 100 16.95 -16.23 17.37
CA PRO A 100 18.40 -15.98 17.41
C PRO A 100 19.02 -15.67 16.05
N SER A 101 18.30 -15.96 14.97
CA SER A 101 18.76 -15.69 13.59
C SER A 101 18.35 -14.29 13.07
N LEU A 102 17.54 -13.55 13.83
CA LEU A 102 17.02 -12.26 13.39
C LEU A 102 17.51 -11.13 14.30
N PRO A 103 17.80 -9.95 13.74
CA PRO A 103 18.06 -8.77 14.54
C PRO A 103 16.78 -8.28 15.23
N THR A 104 16.95 -7.55 16.33
CA THR A 104 15.82 -6.92 17.03
C THR A 104 15.09 -5.94 16.10
N PRO A 105 13.75 -6.07 15.94
CA PRO A 105 12.98 -5.20 15.09
C PRO A 105 12.88 -3.78 15.70
N HIS A 106 13.03 -2.78 14.84
CA HIS A 106 12.75 -1.40 15.20
C HIS A 106 11.31 -1.05 14.79
N ARG A 107 10.51 -0.56 15.75
CA ARG A 107 9.14 -0.11 15.52
C ARG A 107 9.16 1.32 15.00
N GLY A 108 8.48 1.59 13.88
CA GLY A 108 8.19 2.93 13.41
C GLY A 108 6.83 3.45 13.88
N GLU A 109 6.48 4.64 13.42
CA GLU A 109 5.18 5.27 13.69
C GLU A 109 4.06 4.56 12.92
N SER A 110 2.83 4.71 13.43
CA SER A 110 1.64 4.16 12.75
C SER A 110 1.36 4.91 11.45
N ILE A 111 1.13 4.17 10.38
CA ILE A 111 0.89 4.70 9.04
C ILE A 111 -0.36 4.08 8.43
N ALA A 112 -0.90 4.77 7.42
CA ALA A 112 -1.91 4.22 6.51
C ALA A 112 -1.32 4.00 5.12
N ILE A 113 -1.82 3.00 4.39
CA ILE A 113 -1.60 2.85 2.95
C ILE A 113 -2.78 3.49 2.24
N LEU A 114 -2.51 4.44 1.36
CA LEU A 114 -3.45 4.98 0.38
C LEU A 114 -3.22 4.28 -0.95
N CYS A 115 -4.30 3.72 -1.51
CA CYS A 115 -4.29 3.05 -2.80
C CYS A 115 -5.15 3.87 -3.77
N PHE A 116 -4.51 4.52 -4.73
CA PHE A 116 -5.18 5.21 -5.83
C PHE A 116 -5.41 4.21 -6.94
N VAL A 117 -6.64 4.11 -7.40
CA VAL A 117 -7.03 3.20 -8.49
C VAL A 117 -7.62 4.03 -9.62
N GLY A 118 -7.22 3.73 -10.83
CA GLY A 118 -7.71 4.46 -12.00
C GLY A 118 -7.16 3.95 -13.32
N GLU A 119 -7.48 4.68 -14.37
CA GLU A 119 -7.09 4.33 -15.72
C GLU A 119 -5.70 4.85 -16.03
N SER A 120 -4.78 3.96 -16.39
CA SER A 120 -3.42 4.30 -16.85
C SER A 120 -2.59 5.17 -15.89
N ILE A 121 -3.00 5.28 -14.61
CA ILE A 121 -2.40 6.22 -13.65
C ILE A 121 -0.95 5.88 -13.31
N GLY A 122 -0.57 4.63 -13.42
CA GLY A 122 0.81 4.18 -13.16
C GLY A 122 1.69 4.13 -14.40
N ILE A 123 1.15 4.37 -15.61
CA ILE A 123 1.92 4.28 -16.86
C ILE A 123 2.56 5.62 -17.21
N SER A 124 1.77 6.70 -17.23
CA SER A 124 2.24 8.03 -17.66
C SER A 124 3.15 8.72 -16.64
N GLY A 125 2.99 8.39 -15.37
CA GLY A 125 3.67 9.07 -14.28
C GLY A 125 3.09 10.45 -13.92
N ASP A 126 2.10 10.95 -14.67
CA ASP A 126 1.54 12.29 -14.44
C ASP A 126 0.81 12.38 -13.10
N ILE A 127 -0.04 11.39 -12.79
CA ILE A 127 -0.75 11.33 -11.50
C ILE A 127 0.22 11.15 -10.33
N ALA A 128 1.24 10.30 -10.48
CA ALA A 128 2.27 10.12 -9.45
C ALA A 128 2.96 11.46 -9.17
N ARG A 129 3.33 12.20 -10.23
CA ARG A 129 3.94 13.52 -10.11
C ARG A 129 3.01 14.55 -9.46
N GLU A 130 1.72 14.53 -9.79
CA GLU A 130 0.74 15.41 -9.13
C GLU A 130 0.62 15.13 -7.63
N ILE A 131 0.60 13.86 -7.23
CA ILE A 131 0.59 13.45 -5.82
C ILE A 131 1.87 13.89 -5.12
N GLU A 132 3.04 13.72 -5.75
CA GLU A 132 4.33 14.14 -5.21
C GLU A 132 4.44 15.66 -5.07
N ILE A 133 3.96 16.42 -6.06
CA ILE A 133 3.89 17.88 -5.99
C ILE A 133 2.95 18.31 -4.86
N PHE A 134 1.78 17.69 -4.75
CA PHE A 134 0.86 17.96 -3.65
C PHE A 134 1.50 17.68 -2.29
N ALA A 135 2.15 16.53 -2.13
CA ALA A 135 2.86 16.16 -0.90
C ALA A 135 3.95 17.19 -0.53
N SER A 136 4.71 17.68 -1.53
CA SER A 136 5.79 18.65 -1.30
C SER A 136 5.30 20.04 -0.88
N HIS A 137 4.04 20.38 -1.15
CA HIS A 137 3.41 21.65 -0.75
C HIS A 137 2.52 21.54 0.49
N SER A 138 2.37 20.34 1.02
CA SER A 138 1.60 20.04 2.22
C SER A 138 2.54 19.53 3.32
N ASP A 139 2.16 19.71 4.57
CA ASP A 139 2.89 19.13 5.71
C ASP A 139 2.62 17.62 5.87
N LEU A 140 2.32 16.92 4.76
CA LEU A 140 1.98 15.51 4.74
C LEU A 140 3.20 14.66 4.33
N GLU A 141 3.49 13.64 5.11
CA GLU A 141 4.59 12.72 4.82
C GLU A 141 4.13 11.56 3.92
N PHE A 142 4.24 11.75 2.60
CA PHE A 142 3.96 10.71 1.63
C PHE A 142 5.23 9.93 1.27
N THR A 143 5.12 8.61 1.24
CA THR A 143 6.19 7.75 0.71
C THR A 143 5.59 6.74 -0.25
N SER A 144 6.08 6.69 -1.50
CA SER A 144 5.66 5.69 -2.47
C SER A 144 6.06 4.28 -2.01
N LEU A 145 5.15 3.32 -2.17
CA LEU A 145 5.40 1.90 -1.95
C LEU A 145 5.69 1.16 -3.26
N ASP A 146 5.44 1.80 -4.40
CA ASP A 146 5.58 1.15 -5.69
C ASP A 146 7.03 1.26 -6.19
N GLU A 147 7.68 0.09 -6.35
CA GLU A 147 9.02 -0.04 -6.93
C GLU A 147 8.94 -0.38 -8.44
N GLY A 148 7.94 0.14 -9.15
CA GLY A 148 7.77 -0.12 -10.58
C GLY A 148 6.46 0.38 -11.14
N LYS A 149 6.34 0.30 -12.47
CA LYS A 149 5.11 0.72 -13.16
C LYS A 149 3.99 -0.28 -12.90
N ARG A 150 2.87 0.22 -12.36
CA ARG A 150 1.61 -0.52 -12.25
C ARG A 150 0.56 0.21 -13.06
N ASP A 151 -0.13 -0.50 -13.94
CA ASP A 151 -1.01 0.12 -14.93
C ASP A 151 -2.19 0.89 -14.31
N HIS A 152 -2.75 0.39 -13.21
CA HIS A 152 -4.05 0.84 -12.70
C HIS A 152 -4.06 1.22 -11.23
N ALA A 153 -2.93 1.19 -10.54
CA ALA A 153 -2.86 1.52 -9.11
C ALA A 153 -1.54 2.19 -8.73
N LEU A 154 -1.62 3.13 -7.78
CA LEU A 154 -0.48 3.73 -7.09
C LEU A 154 -0.69 3.60 -5.59
N HIS A 155 0.38 3.29 -4.86
CA HIS A 155 0.33 3.09 -3.42
C HIS A 155 1.29 4.04 -2.72
N TYR A 156 0.78 4.74 -1.72
CA TYR A 156 1.57 5.62 -0.87
C TYR A 156 1.30 5.32 0.60
N THR A 157 2.30 5.55 1.43
CA THR A 157 2.09 5.61 2.88
C THR A 157 1.99 7.06 3.33
N VAL A 158 1.17 7.28 4.36
CA VAL A 158 1.03 8.54 5.08
C VAL A 158 0.98 8.22 6.57
N LEU A 159 1.36 9.15 7.45
CA LEU A 159 1.15 8.99 8.89
C LEU A 159 -0.33 8.75 9.20
N ASP A 160 -0.63 7.80 10.07
CA ASP A 160 -2.01 7.42 10.40
C ASP A 160 -2.81 8.61 10.92
N SER A 161 -2.17 9.48 11.71
CA SER A 161 -2.74 10.74 12.20
C SER A 161 -3.10 11.76 11.11
N GLN A 162 -2.47 11.66 9.95
CA GLN A 162 -2.67 12.57 8.81
C GLN A 162 -3.64 12.02 7.76
N THR A 163 -4.09 10.77 7.90
CA THR A 163 -4.86 10.05 6.88
C THR A 163 -6.12 10.80 6.44
N GLN A 164 -6.90 11.32 7.39
CA GLN A 164 -8.15 12.01 7.07
C GLN A 164 -7.91 13.30 6.29
N VAL A 165 -6.93 14.10 6.72
CA VAL A 165 -6.57 15.34 6.03
C VAL A 165 -6.05 15.03 4.63
N ALA A 166 -5.20 14.02 4.49
CA ALA A 166 -4.66 13.58 3.21
C ALA A 166 -5.75 13.15 2.24
N LEU A 167 -6.72 12.35 2.70
CA LEU A 167 -7.83 11.87 1.87
C LEU A 167 -8.73 13.03 1.40
N MET A 168 -9.10 13.95 2.30
CA MET A 168 -9.96 15.08 1.95
C MET A 168 -9.28 16.01 0.94
N SER A 169 -8.04 16.40 1.21
CA SER A 169 -7.30 17.31 0.33
C SER A 169 -6.98 16.69 -1.04
N LEU A 170 -6.68 15.38 -1.09
CA LEU A 170 -6.47 14.67 -2.34
C LEU A 170 -7.76 14.46 -3.12
N ALA A 171 -8.88 14.18 -2.45
CA ALA A 171 -10.17 14.05 -3.10
C ALA A 171 -10.58 15.36 -3.80
N GLU A 172 -10.37 16.50 -3.14
CA GLU A 172 -10.59 17.82 -3.73
C GLU A 172 -9.65 18.08 -4.90
N LYS A 173 -8.35 17.82 -4.74
CA LYS A 173 -7.32 18.05 -5.76
C LYS A 173 -7.53 17.21 -7.02
N LEU A 174 -7.94 15.95 -6.85
CA LEU A 174 -8.13 14.99 -7.95
C LEU A 174 -9.56 14.95 -8.48
N ASP A 175 -10.41 15.92 -8.08
CA ASP A 175 -11.83 16.00 -8.46
C ASP A 175 -12.60 14.69 -8.24
N LEU A 176 -12.29 14.01 -7.12
CA LEU A 176 -12.96 12.79 -6.73
C LEU A 176 -14.25 13.15 -5.99
N LEU A 177 -15.37 12.63 -6.48
CA LEU A 177 -16.65 12.73 -5.77
C LEU A 177 -16.56 11.97 -4.45
N VAL A 178 -16.53 12.71 -3.35
CA VAL A 178 -16.69 12.14 -2.01
C VAL A 178 -18.18 11.94 -1.78
N SER A 179 -18.64 10.70 -1.91
CA SER A 179 -20.02 10.31 -1.64
C SER A 179 -20.17 9.83 -0.18
#